data_4e316d36037c7fa9680690a2feb077d3
#
_entry.id   4e316d36037c7fa9680690a2feb077d3
#
_cell.length_a   1.000
_cell.length_b   1.000
_cell.length_c   1.000
_cell.angle_alpha   90.00
_cell.angle_beta   90.00
_cell.angle_gamma   90.00
#
_symmetry.space_group_name_H-M   'P 1'
#
loop_
_entity.id
_entity.type
_entity.pdbx_description
1 polymer ?
#
loop_
_entity_poly.entity_id
_entity_poly.type
_entity_poly.pdbx_seq_one_letter_code
_entity_poly.pdbx_strand_id
1 'polypeptide(L)'
;ALEVVESLNDEGLETERPLEDVAWSNEEGVRFQPDMLGSGVFAGVFDVEYAYDRTDKDGNRFGDELEGIGYRGEQPCEPRDLHCYFELHVEQGPYLDEAGLSIGVVEGVYGFSWMNAAFEGSADHAGPTPMHLRHDALVATSDVIQAVRRIAGTEGEDLVGTVGSIDAHPNSINVIPERVEFTVDVRSYDNAVVEAAVERVRK
;
A
#
# COMPACT_ATOMS: atom_id res chain seq x y z
N ALA A 1 14.63 13.77 -11.81
CA ALA A 1 16.02 13.99 -11.38
C ALA A 1 16.93 14.26 -12.59
N LEU A 2 16.98 13.40 -13.62
CA LEU A 2 17.84 13.59 -14.81
C LEU A 2 17.66 14.95 -15.48
N GLU A 3 16.43 15.42 -15.66
CA GLU A 3 16.12 16.73 -16.23
C GLU A 3 16.76 17.89 -15.45
N VAL A 4 16.87 17.78 -14.13
CA VAL A 4 17.56 18.78 -13.29
C VAL A 4 19.04 18.85 -13.64
N VAL A 5 19.68 17.68 -13.80
CA VAL A 5 21.10 17.61 -14.18
C VAL A 5 21.32 18.17 -15.60
N GLU A 6 20.45 17.81 -16.55
CA GLU A 6 20.50 18.34 -17.91
C GLU A 6 20.33 19.87 -17.94
N SER A 7 19.33 20.40 -17.22
CA SER A 7 19.09 21.85 -17.13
C SER A 7 20.28 22.61 -16.55
N LEU A 8 20.92 22.07 -15.51
CA LEU A 8 22.13 22.70 -14.94
C LEU A 8 23.28 22.69 -15.94
N ASN A 9 23.47 21.60 -16.69
CA ASN A 9 24.50 21.52 -17.71
C ASN A 9 24.25 22.49 -18.88
N ASP A 10 23.02 22.62 -19.33
CA ASP A 10 22.62 23.51 -20.43
C ASP A 10 22.82 24.97 -20.06
N GLU A 11 22.54 25.34 -18.81
CA GLU A 11 22.76 26.69 -18.28
C GLU A 11 24.21 26.93 -17.82
N GLY A 12 25.09 25.93 -17.89
CA GLY A 12 26.49 26.02 -17.43
C GLY A 12 26.64 26.32 -15.95
N LEU A 13 25.69 25.87 -15.13
CA LEU A 13 25.70 26.08 -13.68
C LEU A 13 26.50 24.98 -12.98
N GLU A 14 27.49 25.40 -12.18
CA GLU A 14 28.22 24.51 -11.29
C GLU A 14 27.62 24.57 -9.87
N THR A 15 27.40 23.41 -9.28
CA THR A 15 26.91 23.30 -7.89
C THR A 15 28.07 23.23 -6.90
N GLU A 16 27.94 23.82 -5.72
CA GLU A 16 28.95 23.76 -4.67
C GLU A 16 29.14 22.36 -4.09
N ARG A 17 28.07 21.52 -4.21
CA ARG A 17 28.06 20.15 -3.73
C ARG A 17 27.69 19.19 -4.86
N PRO A 18 28.19 17.95 -4.82
CA PRO A 18 27.81 16.97 -5.82
C PRO A 18 26.31 16.69 -5.74
N LEU A 19 25.70 16.43 -6.90
CA LEU A 19 24.35 15.94 -7.03
C LEU A 19 24.38 14.43 -7.27
N GLU A 20 23.46 13.74 -6.64
CA GLU A 20 23.24 12.31 -6.85
C GLU A 20 21.82 12.10 -7.34
N ASP A 21 21.66 11.41 -8.43
CA ASP A 21 20.38 10.93 -8.95
C ASP A 21 20.19 9.48 -8.53
N VAL A 22 19.13 9.21 -7.77
CA VAL A 22 18.91 7.90 -7.15
C VAL A 22 17.62 7.29 -7.64
N ALA A 23 17.68 6.06 -8.14
CA ALA A 23 16.54 5.21 -8.42
C ALA A 23 16.47 4.09 -7.38
N TRP A 24 15.48 4.14 -6.50
CA TRP A 24 15.32 3.15 -5.44
C TRP A 24 14.82 1.80 -5.98
N SER A 25 15.54 0.73 -5.67
CA SER A 25 15.13 -0.63 -6.05
C SER A 25 13.99 -1.12 -5.18
N ASN A 26 12.98 -1.74 -5.82
CA ASN A 26 11.79 -2.32 -5.18
C ASN A 26 11.03 -1.30 -4.29
N GLU A 27 10.85 -0.07 -4.81
CA GLU A 27 10.15 0.99 -4.11
C GLU A 27 8.67 0.61 -3.89
N GLU A 28 7.97 0.17 -4.93
CA GLU A 28 6.56 -0.22 -4.91
C GLU A 28 6.26 -1.58 -4.23
N GLY A 29 7.26 -2.40 -3.97
CA GLY A 29 7.07 -3.71 -3.33
C GLY A 29 6.26 -4.73 -4.14
N VAL A 30 6.08 -4.53 -5.44
CA VAL A 30 5.19 -5.36 -6.28
C VAL A 30 5.68 -6.80 -6.39
N ARG A 31 6.98 -6.99 -6.54
CA ARG A 31 7.58 -8.32 -6.70
C ARG A 31 8.12 -8.88 -5.39
N PHE A 32 8.79 -8.05 -4.60
CA PHE A 32 9.39 -8.45 -3.32
C PHE A 32 8.79 -7.63 -2.18
N GLN A 33 8.50 -8.28 -1.06
CA GLN A 33 7.99 -7.60 0.14
C GLN A 33 9.08 -7.46 1.20
N PRO A 34 9.11 -6.36 1.97
CA PRO A 34 8.20 -5.20 1.90
C PRO A 34 8.52 -4.25 0.74
N ASP A 35 7.65 -3.26 0.55
CA ASP A 35 7.90 -2.07 -0.26
C ASP A 35 9.06 -1.23 0.31
N MET A 36 9.48 -0.19 -0.42
CA MET A 36 10.57 0.72 -0.06
C MET A 36 11.87 0.01 0.38
N LEU A 37 12.13 -1.17 -0.18
CA LEU A 37 13.22 -2.04 0.27
C LEU A 37 14.60 -1.39 0.13
N GLY A 38 14.90 -0.76 -1.02
CA GLY A 38 16.18 -0.11 -1.29
C GLY A 38 16.41 1.13 -0.42
N SER A 39 15.43 2.02 -0.34
CA SER A 39 15.48 3.21 0.52
C SER A 39 15.52 2.85 2.00
N GLY A 40 14.81 1.79 2.40
CA GLY A 40 14.81 1.28 3.76
C GLY A 40 16.18 0.75 4.21
N VAL A 41 16.94 0.09 3.33
CA VAL A 41 18.34 -0.30 3.61
C VAL A 41 19.21 0.95 3.73
N PHE A 42 19.10 1.89 2.78
CA PHE A 42 19.86 3.13 2.82
C PHE A 42 19.59 3.95 4.08
N ALA A 43 18.34 3.98 4.55
CA ALA A 43 17.95 4.68 5.78
C ALA A 43 18.30 3.91 7.08
N GLY A 44 18.81 2.68 6.98
CA GLY A 44 19.14 1.83 8.13
C GLY A 44 17.91 1.21 8.80
N VAL A 45 16.79 1.18 8.13
CA VAL A 45 15.55 0.50 8.60
C VAL A 45 15.65 -1.01 8.42
N PHE A 46 16.28 -1.43 7.32
CA PHE A 46 16.51 -2.85 7.01
C PHE A 46 17.99 -3.14 6.89
N ASP A 47 18.41 -4.33 7.31
CA ASP A 47 19.73 -4.85 6.99
C ASP A 47 19.82 -5.22 5.51
N VAL A 48 20.99 -5.01 4.89
CA VAL A 48 21.20 -5.33 3.48
C VAL A 48 21.02 -6.82 3.18
N GLU A 49 21.45 -7.70 4.08
CA GLU A 49 21.28 -9.15 3.94
C GLU A 49 19.79 -9.55 4.06
N TYR A 50 19.04 -8.88 4.96
CA TYR A 50 17.59 -9.05 5.02
C TYR A 50 16.96 -8.73 3.66
N ALA A 51 17.36 -7.63 3.02
CA ALA A 51 16.83 -7.24 1.72
C ALA A 51 17.20 -8.27 0.63
N TYR A 52 18.46 -8.68 0.57
CA TYR A 52 18.93 -9.66 -0.43
C TYR A 52 18.23 -11.02 -0.29
N ASP A 53 17.82 -11.39 0.92
CA ASP A 53 17.13 -12.66 1.19
C ASP A 53 15.61 -12.63 0.91
N ARG A 54 15.04 -11.48 0.53
CA ARG A 54 13.62 -11.44 0.14
C ARG A 54 13.38 -12.27 -1.10
N THR A 55 12.30 -13.03 -1.09
CA THR A 55 11.92 -13.89 -2.21
C THR A 55 10.60 -13.44 -2.82
N ASP A 56 10.48 -13.57 -4.11
CA ASP A 56 9.21 -13.43 -4.82
C ASP A 56 8.36 -14.71 -4.67
N LYS A 57 7.16 -14.69 -5.26
CA LYS A 57 6.22 -15.84 -5.25
C LYS A 57 6.76 -17.10 -5.93
N ASP A 58 7.75 -16.96 -6.81
CA ASP A 58 8.36 -18.03 -7.56
C ASP A 58 9.66 -18.55 -6.89
N GLY A 59 10.04 -17.96 -5.74
CA GLY A 59 11.20 -18.32 -4.93
C GLY A 59 12.52 -17.69 -5.39
N ASN A 60 12.50 -16.72 -6.31
CA ASN A 60 13.70 -16.02 -6.73
C ASN A 60 14.11 -15.02 -5.66
N ARG A 61 15.43 -14.94 -5.33
CA ARG A 61 15.94 -14.01 -4.32
C ARG A 61 16.20 -12.64 -4.92
N PHE A 62 15.86 -11.59 -4.18
CA PHE A 62 16.09 -10.19 -4.59
C PHE A 62 17.54 -9.88 -4.92
N GLY A 63 18.48 -10.34 -4.07
CA GLY A 63 19.91 -10.14 -4.29
C GLY A 63 20.43 -10.80 -5.57
N ASP A 64 19.93 -12.00 -5.89
CA ASP A 64 20.33 -12.74 -7.11
C ASP A 64 19.79 -12.06 -8.38
N GLU A 65 18.56 -11.53 -8.29
CA GLU A 65 17.94 -10.77 -9.38
C GLU A 65 18.67 -9.45 -9.65
N LEU A 66 19.06 -8.70 -8.58
CA LEU A 66 19.85 -7.49 -8.70
C LEU A 66 21.22 -7.77 -9.34
N GLU A 67 21.88 -8.85 -8.96
CA GLU A 67 23.15 -9.27 -9.55
C GLU A 67 22.97 -9.66 -11.01
N GLY A 68 21.91 -10.41 -11.32
CA GLY A 68 21.56 -10.86 -12.68
C GLY A 68 21.34 -9.72 -13.67
N ILE A 69 20.80 -8.59 -13.22
CA ILE A 69 20.61 -7.38 -14.05
C ILE A 69 21.75 -6.36 -13.94
N GLY A 70 22.80 -6.64 -13.14
CA GLY A 70 23.94 -5.75 -12.96
C GLY A 70 23.69 -4.53 -12.07
N TYR A 71 22.67 -4.54 -11.22
CA TYR A 71 22.27 -3.41 -10.36
C TYR A 71 22.61 -3.59 -8.88
N ARG A 72 23.28 -4.67 -8.51
CA ARG A 72 23.73 -4.85 -7.12
C ARG A 72 24.72 -3.78 -6.67
N GLY A 73 25.55 -3.30 -7.61
CA GLY A 73 26.53 -2.26 -7.36
C GLY A 73 27.71 -2.70 -6.48
N GLU A 74 28.72 -1.84 -6.39
CA GLU A 74 29.92 -2.07 -5.57
C GLU A 74 29.94 -1.19 -4.31
N GLN A 75 29.11 -0.13 -4.29
CA GLN A 75 29.06 0.80 -3.17
C GLN A 75 28.16 0.23 -2.06
N PRO A 76 28.57 0.38 -0.78
CA PRO A 76 27.70 0.02 0.34
C PRO A 76 26.40 0.81 0.30
N CYS A 77 25.27 0.11 0.50
CA CYS A 77 23.98 0.74 0.71
C CYS A 77 23.80 0.94 2.22
N GLU A 78 24.17 2.11 2.71
CA GLU A 78 24.19 2.43 4.14
C GLU A 78 23.87 3.91 4.37
N PRO A 79 23.38 4.28 5.57
CA PRO A 79 23.13 5.66 5.93
C PRO A 79 24.39 6.51 5.81
N ARG A 80 24.25 7.72 5.25
CA ARG A 80 25.30 8.71 5.15
C ARG A 80 24.76 10.13 5.29
N ASP A 81 25.61 11.07 5.61
CA ASP A 81 25.23 12.47 5.73
C ASP A 81 24.87 13.04 4.36
N LEU A 82 23.65 13.55 4.24
CA LEU A 82 23.15 14.28 3.09
C LEU A 82 22.93 15.75 3.46
N HIS A 83 23.26 16.66 2.54
CA HIS A 83 22.93 18.07 2.74
C HIS A 83 21.42 18.31 2.65
N CYS A 84 20.77 17.72 1.66
CA CYS A 84 19.32 17.71 1.48
C CYS A 84 18.94 16.56 0.56
N TYR A 85 17.67 16.22 0.59
CA TYR A 85 17.02 15.22 -0.27
C TYR A 85 15.77 15.86 -0.88
N PHE A 86 15.57 15.67 -2.18
CA PHE A 86 14.38 16.09 -2.89
C PHE A 86 13.79 14.90 -3.65
N GLU A 87 12.51 14.72 -3.53
CA GLU A 87 11.75 13.73 -4.28
C GLU A 87 10.52 14.39 -4.87
N LEU A 88 10.34 14.28 -6.19
CA LEU A 88 9.12 14.69 -6.86
C LEU A 88 8.20 13.50 -7.00
N HIS A 89 7.06 13.55 -6.33
CA HIS A 89 6.06 12.50 -6.35
C HIS A 89 4.76 13.00 -6.96
N VAL A 90 4.09 12.15 -7.75
CA VAL A 90 2.73 12.43 -8.21
C VAL A 90 1.77 12.35 -7.01
N GLU A 91 0.81 13.26 -6.91
CA GLU A 91 -0.10 13.31 -5.75
C GLU A 91 -0.90 12.02 -5.55
N GLN A 92 -1.27 11.34 -6.63
CA GLN A 92 -2.17 10.18 -6.62
C GLN A 92 -3.54 10.47 -5.99
N GLY A 93 -3.94 11.73 -6.00
CA GLY A 93 -5.19 12.23 -5.44
C GLY A 93 -5.66 13.48 -6.20
N PRO A 94 -6.84 14.01 -5.87
CA PRO A 94 -7.45 15.11 -6.60
C PRO A 94 -7.22 16.50 -6.00
N TYR A 95 -6.54 16.63 -4.85
CA TYR A 95 -6.52 17.86 -4.05
C TYR A 95 -5.85 19.04 -4.76
N LEU A 96 -4.69 18.80 -5.39
CA LEU A 96 -3.98 19.84 -6.13
C LEU A 96 -4.75 20.24 -7.38
N ASP A 97 -5.34 19.29 -8.09
CA ASP A 97 -6.16 19.55 -9.27
C ASP A 97 -7.41 20.34 -8.92
N GLU A 98 -8.16 19.95 -7.90
CA GLU A 98 -9.33 20.67 -7.39
C GLU A 98 -8.99 22.09 -6.91
N ALA A 99 -7.80 22.29 -6.32
CA ALA A 99 -7.31 23.57 -5.88
C ALA A 99 -6.70 24.42 -7.03
N GLY A 100 -6.51 23.86 -8.22
CA GLY A 100 -5.85 24.50 -9.35
C GLY A 100 -4.35 24.75 -9.13
N LEU A 101 -3.71 23.93 -8.33
CA LEU A 101 -2.29 24.00 -7.99
C LEU A 101 -1.48 22.97 -8.77
N SER A 102 -0.31 23.36 -9.27
CA SER A 102 0.59 22.45 -9.99
C SER A 102 1.59 21.73 -9.07
N ILE A 103 1.89 22.29 -7.91
CA ILE A 103 2.88 21.78 -6.97
C ILE A 103 2.36 21.98 -5.55
N GLY A 104 2.55 20.98 -4.71
CA GLY A 104 2.33 21.03 -3.26
C GLY A 104 3.58 20.59 -2.50
N VAL A 105 3.72 21.06 -1.28
CA VAL A 105 4.74 20.57 -0.35
C VAL A 105 4.07 19.54 0.55
N VAL A 106 4.65 18.33 0.60
CA VAL A 106 4.13 17.25 1.46
C VAL A 106 4.40 17.58 2.91
N GLU A 107 3.36 17.64 3.74
CA GLU A 107 3.45 17.91 5.18
C GLU A 107 3.31 16.64 6.02
N GLY A 108 2.82 15.55 5.41
CA GLY A 108 2.63 14.28 6.09
C GLY A 108 2.15 13.19 5.14
N VAL A 109 2.05 11.98 5.65
CA VAL A 109 1.53 10.81 4.95
C VAL A 109 0.42 10.17 5.78
N TYR A 110 -0.48 9.47 5.11
CA TYR A 110 -1.51 8.69 5.80
C TYR A 110 -0.90 7.54 6.60
N GLY A 111 -1.32 7.41 7.86
CA GLY A 111 -1.26 6.13 8.55
C GLY A 111 -2.34 5.20 7.97
N PHE A 112 -2.08 3.90 7.93
CA PHE A 112 -3.04 2.94 7.38
C PHE A 112 -3.06 1.62 8.14
N SER A 113 -4.16 0.89 7.98
CA SER A 113 -4.30 -0.49 8.43
C SER A 113 -4.97 -1.33 7.36
N TRP A 114 -4.29 -2.40 6.96
CA TRP A 114 -4.84 -3.43 6.08
C TRP A 114 -5.27 -4.63 6.90
N MET A 115 -6.48 -5.09 6.63
CA MET A 115 -7.05 -6.27 7.29
C MET A 115 -7.54 -7.27 6.26
N ASN A 116 -7.26 -8.55 6.49
CA ASN A 116 -7.91 -9.66 5.81
C ASN A 116 -8.95 -10.24 6.76
N ALA A 117 -10.14 -10.48 6.26
CA ALA A 117 -11.25 -11.04 7.03
C ALA A 117 -11.99 -12.11 6.23
N ALA A 118 -12.65 -13.01 6.93
CA ALA A 118 -13.50 -14.00 6.31
C ALA A 118 -14.74 -14.26 7.18
N PHE A 119 -15.86 -14.53 6.52
CA PHE A 119 -17.05 -15.11 7.15
C PHE A 119 -17.26 -16.53 6.67
N GLU A 120 -17.62 -17.38 7.61
CA GLU A 120 -18.05 -18.75 7.37
C GLU A 120 -19.56 -18.84 7.54
N GLY A 121 -20.23 -19.48 6.60
CA GLY A 121 -21.65 -19.76 6.59
C GLY A 121 -21.93 -21.20 6.24
N SER A 122 -23.01 -21.46 5.47
CA SER A 122 -23.37 -22.81 5.01
C SER A 122 -23.84 -22.78 3.56
N ALA A 123 -23.24 -23.62 2.73
CA ALA A 123 -23.69 -23.81 1.36
C ALA A 123 -25.01 -24.60 1.32
N ASP A 124 -26.04 -23.96 0.83
CA ASP A 124 -27.34 -24.56 0.64
C ASP A 124 -27.96 -24.11 -0.70
N HIS A 125 -28.93 -24.87 -1.21
CA HIS A 125 -29.64 -24.51 -2.43
C HIS A 125 -30.48 -23.26 -2.23
N ALA A 126 -30.26 -22.22 -3.03
CA ALA A 126 -30.93 -20.92 -2.88
C ALA A 126 -32.44 -20.93 -3.03
N GLY A 127 -33.02 -21.91 -3.75
CA GLY A 127 -34.47 -22.04 -3.98
C GLY A 127 -35.22 -22.54 -2.76
N PRO A 128 -34.98 -23.77 -2.29
CA PRO A 128 -35.79 -24.42 -1.23
C PRO A 128 -35.39 -24.01 0.18
N THR A 129 -34.20 -23.41 0.41
CA THR A 129 -33.75 -23.04 1.76
C THR A 129 -34.43 -21.76 2.24
N PRO A 130 -35.34 -21.84 3.29
CA PRO A 130 -36.02 -20.67 3.82
C PRO A 130 -35.04 -19.63 4.41
N MET A 131 -35.41 -18.33 4.35
CA MET A 131 -34.54 -17.23 4.83
C MET A 131 -34.07 -17.40 6.27
N HIS A 132 -34.92 -17.88 7.18
CA HIS A 132 -34.62 -18.02 8.61
C HIS A 132 -33.64 -19.20 8.94
N LEU A 133 -33.32 -20.04 7.95
CA LEU A 133 -32.39 -21.16 8.09
C LEU A 133 -31.03 -20.90 7.39
N ARG A 134 -30.92 -19.74 6.73
CA ARG A 134 -29.68 -19.41 6.00
C ARG A 134 -28.60 -18.90 6.90
N HIS A 135 -27.37 -19.38 6.66
CA HIS A 135 -26.12 -18.81 7.18
C HIS A 135 -25.32 -18.29 5.98
N ASP A 136 -25.71 -17.10 5.51
CA ASP A 136 -25.18 -16.50 4.28
C ASP A 136 -23.98 -15.61 4.60
N ALA A 137 -22.78 -16.09 4.26
CA ALA A 137 -21.53 -15.36 4.50
C ALA A 137 -21.45 -14.05 3.71
N LEU A 138 -22.08 -13.97 2.52
CA LEU A 138 -22.05 -12.76 1.69
C LEU A 138 -22.92 -11.65 2.27
N VAL A 139 -24.08 -12.00 2.85
CA VAL A 139 -24.92 -11.04 3.57
C VAL A 139 -24.16 -10.46 4.77
N ALA A 140 -23.52 -11.30 5.59
CA ALA A 140 -22.69 -10.84 6.70
C ALA A 140 -21.55 -9.91 6.24
N THR A 141 -20.88 -10.24 5.13
CA THR A 141 -19.85 -9.39 4.53
C THR A 141 -20.43 -8.04 4.08
N SER A 142 -21.64 -8.01 3.54
CA SER A 142 -22.30 -6.77 3.11
C SER A 142 -22.52 -5.79 4.26
N ASP A 143 -22.78 -6.28 5.47
CA ASP A 143 -22.95 -5.45 6.67
C ASP A 143 -21.62 -4.79 7.07
N VAL A 144 -20.50 -5.50 6.96
CA VAL A 144 -19.16 -4.94 7.20
C VAL A 144 -18.81 -3.90 6.13
N ILE A 145 -19.09 -4.14 4.85
CA ILE A 145 -18.87 -3.16 3.77
C ILE A 145 -19.58 -1.85 4.07
N GLN A 146 -20.85 -1.94 4.49
CA GLN A 146 -21.62 -0.76 4.88
C GLN A 146 -21.10 -0.11 6.16
N ALA A 147 -20.62 -0.90 7.14
CA ALA A 147 -20.03 -0.39 8.36
C ALA A 147 -18.74 0.39 8.07
N VAL A 148 -17.84 -0.15 7.26
CA VAL A 148 -16.59 0.54 6.83
C VAL A 148 -16.92 1.91 6.22
N ARG A 149 -17.88 1.97 5.30
CA ARG A 149 -18.31 3.22 4.69
C ARG A 149 -18.90 4.21 5.70
N ARG A 150 -19.71 3.74 6.65
CA ARG A 150 -20.29 4.62 7.69
C ARG A 150 -19.22 5.16 8.63
N ILE A 151 -18.30 4.31 9.06
CA ILE A 151 -17.20 4.69 9.95
C ILE A 151 -16.35 5.77 9.29
N ALA A 152 -15.91 5.56 8.05
CA ALA A 152 -15.15 6.54 7.28
C ALA A 152 -15.90 7.87 7.09
N GLY A 153 -17.22 7.84 6.95
CA GLY A 153 -18.01 9.06 6.79
C GLY A 153 -18.37 9.82 8.07
N THR A 154 -18.04 9.29 9.27
CA THR A 154 -18.51 9.86 10.55
C THR A 154 -17.42 10.15 11.57
N GLU A 155 -16.22 9.64 11.43
CA GLU A 155 -15.19 9.67 12.49
C GLU A 155 -13.98 10.58 12.20
N GLY A 156 -13.99 11.35 11.15
CA GLY A 156 -12.94 12.32 10.81
C GLY A 156 -13.10 12.80 9.39
N GLU A 157 -12.71 14.03 9.13
CA GLU A 157 -12.76 14.58 7.77
C GLU A 157 -11.79 13.86 6.83
N ASP A 158 -10.71 13.27 7.38
CA ASP A 158 -9.63 12.64 6.62
C ASP A 158 -9.67 11.10 6.68
N LEU A 159 -10.64 10.51 7.40
CA LEU A 159 -10.74 9.07 7.50
C LEU A 159 -11.33 8.49 6.22
N VAL A 160 -10.56 7.63 5.54
CA VAL A 160 -11.03 6.87 4.39
C VAL A 160 -11.05 5.38 4.70
N GLY A 161 -12.02 4.66 4.15
CA GLY A 161 -12.17 3.21 4.33
C GLY A 161 -12.66 2.54 3.06
N THR A 162 -12.00 1.45 2.67
CA THR A 162 -12.26 0.74 1.43
C THR A 162 -12.29 -0.77 1.66
N VAL A 163 -13.26 -1.45 1.07
CA VAL A 163 -13.23 -2.90 0.85
C VAL A 163 -12.82 -3.11 -0.60
N GLY A 164 -11.55 -3.49 -0.81
CA GLY A 164 -10.91 -3.50 -2.13
C GLY A 164 -10.97 -4.85 -2.85
N SER A 165 -11.16 -5.94 -2.09
CA SER A 165 -11.26 -7.29 -2.63
C SER A 165 -12.35 -8.06 -1.91
N ILE A 166 -13.07 -8.90 -2.65
CA ILE A 166 -14.06 -9.84 -2.13
C ILE A 166 -14.03 -11.11 -2.98
N ASP A 167 -13.96 -12.26 -2.33
CA ASP A 167 -14.03 -13.58 -2.96
C ASP A 167 -15.06 -14.45 -2.24
N ALA A 168 -16.07 -14.88 -2.98
CA ALA A 168 -17.20 -15.64 -2.46
C ALA A 168 -17.17 -17.08 -2.98
N HIS A 169 -17.36 -18.04 -2.09
CA HIS A 169 -17.39 -19.46 -2.38
C HIS A 169 -18.78 -20.07 -2.09
N PRO A 170 -19.29 -20.94 -2.97
CA PRO A 170 -18.70 -21.45 -4.22
C PRO A 170 -18.93 -20.55 -5.45
N ASN A 171 -19.39 -19.31 -5.27
CA ASN A 171 -19.62 -18.32 -6.34
C ASN A 171 -20.57 -18.86 -7.44
N SER A 172 -21.71 -19.40 -7.04
CA SER A 172 -22.72 -19.98 -7.92
C SER A 172 -24.08 -19.32 -7.71
N ILE A 173 -24.79 -19.00 -8.79
CA ILE A 173 -26.06 -18.25 -8.77
C ILE A 173 -27.18 -18.91 -7.93
N ASN A 174 -27.14 -20.22 -7.75
CA ASN A 174 -28.18 -21.00 -7.07
C ASN A 174 -27.71 -21.64 -5.75
N VAL A 175 -26.54 -21.19 -5.21
CA VAL A 175 -26.00 -21.67 -3.94
C VAL A 175 -25.76 -20.49 -3.02
N ILE A 176 -26.20 -20.60 -1.76
CA ILE A 176 -25.93 -19.66 -0.69
C ILE A 176 -24.43 -19.70 -0.39
N PRO A 177 -23.69 -18.58 -0.37
CA PRO A 177 -22.25 -18.58 -0.10
C PRO A 177 -21.93 -19.08 1.31
N GLU A 178 -21.06 -20.10 1.37
CA GLU A 178 -20.59 -20.68 2.63
C GLU A 178 -19.35 -19.99 3.19
N ARG A 179 -18.60 -19.28 2.35
CA ARG A 179 -17.40 -18.56 2.75
C ARG A 179 -17.23 -17.31 1.88
N VAL A 180 -16.85 -16.22 2.53
CA VAL A 180 -16.44 -14.99 1.84
C VAL A 180 -15.17 -14.47 2.49
N GLU A 181 -14.13 -14.28 1.68
CA GLU A 181 -12.89 -13.63 2.05
C GLU A 181 -12.87 -12.21 1.48
N PHE A 182 -12.42 -11.24 2.28
CA PHE A 182 -12.38 -9.85 1.84
C PHE A 182 -11.29 -9.07 2.55
N THR A 183 -10.92 -7.93 1.96
CA THR A 183 -9.91 -7.02 2.51
C THR A 183 -10.56 -5.72 2.95
N VAL A 184 -10.02 -5.12 4.01
CA VAL A 184 -10.38 -3.77 4.46
C VAL A 184 -9.12 -2.93 4.55
N ASP A 185 -9.15 -1.74 3.95
CA ASP A 185 -8.11 -0.70 4.02
C ASP A 185 -8.70 0.51 4.72
N VAL A 186 -8.05 0.96 5.80
CA VAL A 186 -8.45 2.14 6.58
C VAL A 186 -7.26 3.08 6.67
N ARG A 187 -7.46 4.37 6.34
CA ARG A 187 -6.39 5.38 6.35
C ARG A 187 -6.83 6.69 6.96
N SER A 188 -5.93 7.37 7.69
CA SER A 188 -6.09 8.73 8.19
C SER A 188 -4.71 9.36 8.46
N TYR A 189 -4.62 10.68 8.51
CA TYR A 189 -3.42 11.39 9.00
C TYR A 189 -3.19 11.18 10.50
N ASP A 190 -4.22 10.81 11.26
CA ASP A 190 -4.14 10.52 12.69
C ASP A 190 -4.20 9.00 12.94
N ASN A 191 -3.10 8.44 13.43
CA ASN A 191 -3.02 7.02 13.78
C ASN A 191 -4.04 6.60 14.84
N ALA A 192 -4.40 7.47 15.79
CA ALA A 192 -5.39 7.16 16.79
C ALA A 192 -6.79 6.99 16.17
N VAL A 193 -7.09 7.76 15.12
CA VAL A 193 -8.32 7.62 14.32
C VAL A 193 -8.32 6.29 13.56
N VAL A 194 -7.18 5.90 12.97
CA VAL A 194 -7.05 4.58 12.30
C VAL A 194 -7.30 3.44 13.28
N GLU A 195 -6.66 3.48 14.46
CA GLU A 195 -6.83 2.45 15.49
C GLU A 195 -8.28 2.35 15.97
N ALA A 196 -8.93 3.48 16.24
CA ALA A 196 -10.33 3.53 16.66
C ALA A 196 -11.27 2.97 15.57
N ALA A 197 -11.03 3.30 14.31
CA ALA A 197 -11.81 2.80 13.18
C ALA A 197 -11.64 1.28 13.01
N VAL A 198 -10.42 0.76 13.13
CA VAL A 198 -10.14 -0.69 13.10
C VAL A 198 -10.89 -1.43 14.20
N GLU A 199 -10.86 -0.92 15.43
CA GLU A 199 -11.59 -1.52 16.56
C GLU A 199 -13.12 -1.53 16.35
N ARG A 200 -13.65 -0.55 15.62
CA ARG A 200 -15.09 -0.50 15.28
C ARG A 200 -15.46 -1.45 14.14
N VAL A 201 -14.59 -1.61 13.15
CA VAL A 201 -14.80 -2.58 12.08
C VAL A 201 -14.80 -4.02 12.61
N ARG A 202 -14.03 -4.29 13.66
CA ARG A 202 -13.95 -5.62 14.31
C ARG A 202 -15.15 -5.98 15.19
N LYS A 203 -16.01 -5.02 15.54
CA LYS A 203 -17.21 -5.22 16.39
C LYS A 203 -18.49 -5.42 15.59
#